data_b65ed1edfce932fdc5cd7aeb5c8b44a7
#
_entry.id   b65ed1edfce932fdc5cd7aeb5c8b44a7
#
_cell.length_a   1.000
_cell.length_b   1.000
_cell.length_c   1.000
_cell.angle_alpha   90.00
_cell.angle_beta   90.00
_cell.angle_gamma   90.00
#
_symmetry.space_group_name_H-M   'P 1'
#
loop_
_entity.id
_entity.type
_entity.pdbx_description
1 polymer ?
#
loop_
_entity_poly.entity_id
_entity_poly.type
_entity_poly.pdbx_seq_one_letter_code
_entity_poly.pdbx_strand_id
1 'polypeptide(L)'
;RLHDKYLIVDGKQYLLGGRNTNDLFLGEYKDKEDRNIDREVLVCSDGTNSSTEALTAYFAKIWDLPCNKEISGNRRNLQKAQETLRTHYTELQGSYAEAYLPVDLERETLEAKSITLLSNPTSPENKAPVLWEQLSGIMKNGESILIETPYIICNNGMYETLAGFCEGGRRVQI
;
A
#
# COMPACT_ATOMS: atom_id res chain seq x y z
N ARG A 1 7.09 0.98 14.54
CA ARG A 1 5.97 1.85 14.13
C ARG A 1 5.42 1.32 12.80
N LEU A 2 4.17 0.90 12.78
CA LEU A 2 3.51 0.45 11.56
C LEU A 2 3.28 1.64 10.62
N HIS A 3 3.53 1.44 9.32
CA HIS A 3 3.31 2.48 8.30
C HIS A 3 2.60 1.94 7.05
N ASP A 4 2.14 0.70 7.09
CA ASP A 4 1.45 0.05 5.99
C ASP A 4 0.06 0.66 5.76
N LYS A 5 -0.33 0.78 4.50
CA LYS A 5 -1.65 1.23 4.09
C LYS A 5 -2.21 0.23 3.10
N TYR A 6 -3.25 -0.44 3.52
CA TYR A 6 -3.99 -1.37 2.67
C TYR A 6 -5.45 -1.47 3.12
N LEU A 7 -6.29 -1.86 2.21
CA LEU A 7 -7.70 -2.18 2.42
C LEU A 7 -7.95 -3.58 1.88
N ILE A 8 -8.63 -4.41 2.65
CA ILE A 8 -9.05 -5.75 2.23
C ILE A 8 -10.57 -5.79 2.27
N VAL A 9 -11.18 -6.25 1.19
CA VAL A 9 -12.64 -6.38 1.05
C VAL A 9 -13.00 -7.83 0.80
N ASP A 10 -13.80 -8.40 1.72
CA ASP A 10 -14.37 -9.75 1.65
C ASP A 10 -13.34 -10.89 1.43
N GLY A 11 -12.05 -10.64 1.69
CA GLY A 11 -10.99 -11.58 1.40
C GLY A 11 -10.76 -11.86 -0.09
N LYS A 12 -11.35 -11.05 -0.98
CA LYS A 12 -11.30 -11.21 -2.44
C LYS A 12 -10.57 -10.09 -3.14
N GLN A 13 -10.62 -8.90 -2.58
CA GLN A 13 -10.01 -7.72 -3.16
C GLN A 13 -9.13 -7.04 -2.14
N TYR A 14 -8.04 -6.44 -2.59
CA TYR A 14 -7.27 -5.55 -1.75
C TYR A 14 -6.66 -4.39 -2.55
N LEU A 15 -6.55 -3.28 -1.87
CA LEU A 15 -5.79 -2.12 -2.31
C LEU A 15 -4.55 -2.01 -1.42
N LEU A 16 -3.38 -1.89 -2.03
CA LEU A 16 -2.10 -1.75 -1.34
C LEU A 16 -1.32 -0.59 -1.93
N GLY A 17 -0.83 0.31 -1.11
CA GLY A 17 -0.07 1.47 -1.57
C GLY A 17 0.60 2.25 -0.48
N GLY A 18 1.12 3.43 -0.83
CA GLY A 18 1.81 4.34 0.08
C GLY A 18 0.93 5.46 0.63
N ARG A 19 -0.25 5.69 0.05
CA ARG A 19 -1.11 6.84 0.32
C ARG A 19 -1.66 6.86 1.74
N ASN A 20 -1.40 7.93 2.47
CA ASN A 20 -2.04 8.16 3.75
C ASN A 20 -3.48 8.69 3.58
N THR A 21 -4.36 8.37 4.52
CA THR A 21 -5.73 8.92 4.57
C THR A 21 -5.71 10.31 5.22
N ASN A 22 -5.22 11.29 4.50
CA ASN A 22 -5.25 12.69 4.91
C ASN A 22 -5.38 13.61 3.67
N ASP A 23 -5.60 14.89 3.90
CA ASP A 23 -5.88 15.85 2.83
C ASP A 23 -4.72 16.03 1.84
N LEU A 24 -3.47 15.84 2.27
CA LEU A 24 -2.29 15.90 1.39
C LEU A 24 -2.34 14.90 0.24
N PHE A 25 -2.98 13.75 0.47
CA PHE A 25 -3.05 12.67 -0.49
C PHE A 25 -4.42 12.52 -1.13
N LEU A 26 -5.50 12.85 -0.40
CA LEU A 26 -6.88 12.60 -0.81
C LEU A 26 -7.71 13.88 -0.96
N GLY A 27 -7.24 15.01 -0.40
CA GLY A 27 -7.95 16.27 -0.42
C GLY A 27 -7.81 17.04 -1.73
N GLU A 28 -8.72 17.99 -1.95
CA GLU A 28 -8.56 19.05 -2.93
C GLU A 28 -7.62 20.11 -2.40
N TYR A 29 -6.39 20.10 -2.88
CA TYR A 29 -5.46 21.18 -2.64
C TYR A 29 -5.68 22.31 -3.65
N LYS A 30 -5.84 23.52 -3.15
CA LYS A 30 -5.96 24.73 -3.99
C LYS A 30 -4.68 24.97 -4.78
N ASP A 31 -3.53 24.69 -4.19
CA ASP A 31 -2.22 24.83 -4.81
C ASP A 31 -1.72 23.46 -5.27
N LYS A 32 -1.74 23.25 -6.58
CA LYS A 32 -1.36 21.96 -7.18
C LYS A 32 0.10 21.58 -6.97
N GLU A 33 0.96 22.53 -6.59
CA GLU A 33 2.40 22.32 -6.39
C GLU A 33 2.72 21.48 -5.14
N ASP A 34 1.85 21.49 -4.14
CA ASP A 34 2.06 20.77 -2.88
C ASP A 34 1.37 19.40 -2.82
N ARG A 35 0.82 18.93 -3.94
CA ARG A 35 0.11 17.66 -3.97
C ARG A 35 1.07 16.48 -3.98
N ASN A 36 0.99 15.61 -2.97
CA ASN A 36 1.67 14.34 -2.99
C ASN A 36 0.99 13.38 -3.97
N ILE A 37 1.78 12.87 -4.90
CA ILE A 37 1.34 11.84 -5.85
C ILE A 37 1.82 10.49 -5.32
N ASP A 38 0.91 9.54 -5.22
CA ASP A 38 1.20 8.17 -4.81
C ASP A 38 0.44 7.20 -5.71
N ARG A 39 0.88 5.95 -5.75
CA ARG A 39 0.24 4.90 -6.54
C ARG A 39 -0.18 3.75 -5.64
N GLU A 40 -1.32 3.18 -5.97
CA GLU A 40 -1.84 1.98 -5.36
C GLU A 40 -1.98 0.87 -6.39
N VAL A 41 -1.90 -0.35 -5.90
CA VAL A 41 -2.22 -1.56 -6.67
C VAL A 41 -3.53 -2.11 -6.15
N LEU A 42 -4.54 -2.19 -7.02
CA LEU A 42 -5.78 -2.92 -6.76
C LEU A 42 -5.62 -4.35 -7.29
N VAL A 43 -5.81 -5.32 -6.42
CA VAL A 43 -5.83 -6.73 -6.78
C VAL A 43 -7.24 -7.27 -6.56
N CYS A 44 -7.80 -7.86 -7.61
CA CYS A 44 -9.09 -8.55 -7.58
C CYS A 44 -8.86 -10.05 -7.73
N SER A 45 -9.59 -10.83 -6.98
CA SER A 45 -9.49 -12.29 -6.94
C SER A 45 -10.88 -12.90 -6.85
N ASP A 46 -11.04 -14.10 -7.36
CA ASP A 46 -12.23 -14.92 -7.16
C ASP A 46 -12.31 -15.57 -5.76
N GLY A 47 -11.32 -15.31 -4.92
CA GLY A 47 -11.21 -15.84 -3.55
C GLY A 47 -10.18 -16.96 -3.41
N THR A 48 -9.52 -17.36 -4.50
CA THR A 48 -8.49 -18.42 -4.51
C THR A 48 -7.05 -17.86 -4.64
N ASN A 49 -6.90 -16.55 -4.61
CA ASN A 49 -5.63 -15.89 -4.83
C ASN A 49 -4.75 -15.92 -3.57
N SER A 50 -3.58 -16.53 -3.68
CA SER A 50 -2.63 -16.68 -2.59
C SER A 50 -2.11 -15.36 -2.01
N SER A 51 -2.07 -14.28 -2.81
CA SER A 51 -1.63 -12.96 -2.30
C SER A 51 -2.68 -12.33 -1.40
N THR A 52 -3.98 -12.54 -1.67
CA THR A 52 -5.07 -12.06 -0.79
C THR A 52 -5.06 -12.81 0.54
N GLU A 53 -4.87 -14.12 0.50
CA GLU A 53 -4.71 -14.94 1.71
C GLU A 53 -3.47 -14.51 2.51
N ALA A 54 -2.35 -14.28 1.84
CA ALA A 54 -1.11 -13.83 2.48
C ALA A 54 -1.28 -12.46 3.15
N LEU A 55 -1.96 -11.50 2.50
CA LEU A 55 -2.21 -10.18 3.08
C LEU A 55 -3.20 -10.25 4.25
N THR A 56 -4.22 -11.10 4.16
CA THR A 56 -5.17 -11.34 5.26
C THR A 56 -4.45 -11.96 6.48
N ALA A 57 -3.58 -12.94 6.24
CA ALA A 57 -2.76 -13.53 7.29
C ALA A 57 -1.77 -12.53 7.89
N TYR A 58 -1.20 -11.65 7.06
CA TYR A 58 -0.36 -10.55 7.52
C TYR A 58 -1.13 -9.59 8.42
N PHE A 59 -2.34 -9.18 8.00
CA PHE A 59 -3.21 -8.34 8.82
C PHE A 59 -3.50 -8.97 10.19
N ALA A 60 -3.86 -10.26 10.23
CA ALA A 60 -4.12 -10.96 11.48
C ALA A 60 -2.91 -10.92 12.42
N LYS A 61 -1.70 -11.15 11.90
CA LYS A 61 -0.47 -11.05 12.70
C LYS A 61 -0.24 -9.64 13.26
N ILE A 62 -0.53 -8.61 12.48
CA ILE A 62 -0.41 -7.21 12.95
C ILE A 62 -1.47 -6.93 14.01
N TRP A 63 -2.70 -7.40 13.80
CA TRP A 63 -3.81 -7.19 14.73
C TRP A 63 -3.54 -7.82 16.11
N ASP A 64 -2.92 -8.98 16.13
CA ASP A 64 -2.62 -9.74 17.35
C ASP A 64 -1.33 -9.28 18.08
N LEU A 65 -0.66 -8.23 17.60
CA LEU A 65 0.54 -7.73 18.27
C LEU A 65 0.21 -7.25 19.70
N PRO A 66 1.04 -7.61 20.70
CA PRO A 66 0.82 -7.25 22.09
C PRO A 66 0.80 -5.74 22.38
N CYS A 67 1.33 -4.93 21.46
CA CYS A 67 1.32 -3.47 21.56
C CYS A 67 0.00 -2.84 21.12
N ASN A 68 -0.88 -3.60 20.47
CA ASN A 68 -2.20 -3.13 20.08
C ASN A 68 -3.11 -2.97 21.29
N LYS A 69 -3.91 -1.92 21.26
CA LYS A 69 -4.87 -1.64 22.33
C LYS A 69 -6.22 -1.33 21.71
N GLU A 70 -7.25 -1.85 22.32
CA GLU A 70 -8.61 -1.47 22.01
C GLU A 70 -8.83 0.01 22.35
N ILE A 71 -9.38 0.76 21.40
CA ILE A 71 -9.75 2.15 21.61
C ILE A 71 -11.21 2.17 22.07
N SER A 72 -11.43 2.51 23.34
CA SER A 72 -12.76 2.79 23.84
C SER A 72 -13.13 4.23 23.54
N GLY A 73 -14.08 4.43 22.63
CA GLY A 73 -14.59 5.75 22.29
C GLY A 73 -15.59 6.30 23.34
N ASN A 74 -15.65 7.62 23.47
CA ASN A 74 -16.68 8.27 24.23
C ASN A 74 -18.00 8.29 23.42
N ARG A 75 -18.98 7.49 23.80
CA ARG A 75 -20.28 7.38 23.11
C ARG A 75 -21.12 8.65 23.12
N ARG A 76 -20.80 9.65 23.96
CA ARG A 76 -21.63 10.86 24.16
C ARG A 76 -21.81 11.71 22.90
N ASN A 77 -20.89 11.63 21.95
CA ASN A 77 -20.93 12.44 20.72
C ASN A 77 -21.06 11.57 19.44
N LEU A 78 -21.33 10.28 19.58
CA LEU A 78 -21.38 9.36 18.45
C LEU A 78 -22.43 9.76 17.41
N GLN A 79 -23.62 10.11 17.85
CA GLN A 79 -24.73 10.50 16.96
C GLN A 79 -24.35 11.76 16.16
N LYS A 80 -23.85 12.79 16.84
CA LYS A 80 -23.40 14.02 16.17
C LYS A 80 -22.26 13.75 15.16
N ALA A 81 -21.29 12.90 15.52
CA ALA A 81 -20.23 12.51 14.62
C ALA A 81 -20.74 11.76 13.39
N GLN A 82 -21.71 10.85 13.57
CA GLN A 82 -22.37 10.15 12.47
C GLN A 82 -23.13 11.09 11.54
N GLU A 83 -23.86 12.04 12.08
CA GLU A 83 -24.58 13.06 11.30
C GLU A 83 -23.60 13.92 10.49
N THR A 84 -22.51 14.38 11.11
CA THR A 84 -21.46 15.14 10.42
C THR A 84 -20.85 14.33 9.27
N LEU A 85 -20.47 13.09 9.51
CA LEU A 85 -19.90 12.21 8.48
C LEU A 85 -20.88 11.96 7.33
N ARG A 86 -22.16 11.73 7.62
CA ARG A 86 -23.19 11.55 6.59
C ARG A 86 -23.38 12.81 5.74
N THR A 87 -23.39 13.98 6.37
CA THR A 87 -23.50 15.26 5.64
C THR A 87 -22.31 15.43 4.69
N HIS A 88 -21.08 15.27 5.17
CA HIS A 88 -19.87 15.36 4.34
C HIS A 88 -19.88 14.31 3.22
N TYR A 89 -20.29 13.09 3.50
CA TYR A 89 -20.39 12.06 2.47
C TYR A 89 -21.38 12.42 1.36
N THR A 90 -22.55 12.97 1.73
CA THR A 90 -23.55 13.42 0.76
C THR A 90 -23.03 14.59 -0.09
N GLU A 91 -22.34 15.55 0.53
CA GLU A 91 -21.70 16.68 -0.15
C GLU A 91 -20.65 16.19 -1.16
N LEU A 92 -19.78 15.25 -0.74
CA LEU A 92 -18.76 14.66 -1.60
C LEU A 92 -19.38 13.88 -2.77
N GLN A 93 -20.44 13.10 -2.55
CA GLN A 93 -21.17 12.43 -3.63
C GLN A 93 -21.73 13.40 -4.65
N GLY A 94 -22.23 14.54 -4.19
CA GLY A 94 -22.74 15.60 -5.09
C GLY A 94 -21.62 16.29 -5.87
N SER A 95 -20.48 16.56 -5.23
CA SER A 95 -19.33 17.26 -5.82
C SER A 95 -18.51 16.38 -6.79
N TYR A 96 -18.48 15.07 -6.53
CA TYR A 96 -17.66 14.09 -7.26
C TYR A 96 -18.50 12.92 -7.78
N ALA A 97 -19.66 13.22 -8.36
CA ALA A 97 -20.60 12.21 -8.83
C ALA A 97 -19.95 11.16 -9.75
N GLU A 98 -19.03 11.58 -10.61
CA GLU A 98 -18.33 10.70 -11.55
C GLU A 98 -17.41 9.69 -10.83
N ALA A 99 -16.82 10.06 -9.67
CA ALA A 99 -15.98 9.17 -8.90
C ALA A 99 -16.74 8.01 -8.22
N TYR A 100 -18.08 8.13 -8.14
CA TYR A 100 -18.96 7.11 -7.57
C TYR A 100 -19.65 6.24 -8.64
N LEU A 101 -19.28 6.41 -9.91
CA LEU A 101 -19.77 5.52 -10.96
C LEU A 101 -19.18 4.12 -10.78
N PRO A 102 -19.95 3.07 -11.07
CA PRO A 102 -19.44 1.71 -11.04
C PRO A 102 -18.24 1.56 -11.98
N VAL A 103 -17.17 0.95 -11.50
CA VAL A 103 -15.99 0.61 -12.29
C VAL A 103 -16.13 -0.83 -12.77
N ASP A 104 -15.99 -1.04 -14.06
CA ASP A 104 -15.90 -2.38 -14.64
C ASP A 104 -14.48 -2.92 -14.42
N LEU A 105 -14.30 -3.62 -13.29
CA LEU A 105 -12.99 -4.13 -12.89
C LEU A 105 -12.45 -5.18 -13.86
N GLU A 106 -13.28 -5.96 -14.55
CA GLU A 106 -12.83 -6.92 -15.53
C GLU A 106 -12.18 -6.24 -16.73
N ARG A 107 -12.75 -5.13 -17.16
CA ARG A 107 -12.22 -4.34 -18.27
C ARG A 107 -10.98 -3.51 -17.87
N GLU A 108 -10.96 -2.99 -16.66
CA GLU A 108 -9.93 -2.02 -16.21
C GLU A 108 -8.74 -2.71 -15.53
N THR A 109 -8.77 -4.03 -15.36
CA THR A 109 -7.67 -4.81 -14.75
C THR A 109 -6.94 -5.66 -15.79
N LEU A 110 -5.71 -6.02 -15.46
CA LEU A 110 -4.90 -6.94 -16.24
C LEU A 110 -4.82 -8.29 -15.53
N GLU A 111 -4.94 -9.36 -16.29
CA GLU A 111 -4.75 -10.70 -15.74
C GLU A 111 -3.29 -10.93 -15.36
N ALA A 112 -3.08 -11.43 -14.14
CA ALA A 112 -1.76 -11.79 -13.63
C ALA A 112 -1.70 -13.29 -13.34
N LYS A 113 -0.68 -13.97 -13.85
CA LYS A 113 -0.47 -15.41 -13.60
C LYS A 113 -0.15 -15.73 -12.14
N SER A 114 0.55 -14.82 -11.48
CA SER A 114 0.88 -14.95 -10.05
C SER A 114 1.14 -13.58 -9.45
N ILE A 115 0.74 -13.41 -8.21
CA ILE A 115 1.04 -12.24 -7.39
C ILE A 115 1.58 -12.75 -6.06
N THR A 116 2.71 -12.22 -5.65
CA THR A 116 3.37 -12.60 -4.38
C THR A 116 3.48 -11.39 -3.47
N LEU A 117 2.96 -11.51 -2.25
CA LEU A 117 3.17 -10.50 -1.21
C LEU A 117 4.57 -10.65 -0.62
N LEU A 118 5.34 -9.59 -0.67
CA LEU A 118 6.65 -9.50 -0.02
C LEU A 118 6.55 -8.59 1.20
N SER A 119 7.08 -9.02 2.34
CA SER A 119 7.09 -8.23 3.55
C SER A 119 8.29 -8.54 4.43
N ASN A 120 8.69 -7.58 5.25
CA ASN A 120 9.61 -7.85 6.36
C ASN A 120 8.88 -8.58 7.49
N PRO A 121 9.62 -9.25 8.39
CA PRO A 121 9.03 -9.88 9.56
C PRO A 121 8.25 -8.86 10.41
N THR A 122 7.12 -9.29 10.93
CA THR A 122 6.24 -8.47 11.78
C THR A 122 6.66 -8.42 13.24
N SER A 123 7.56 -9.34 13.66
CA SER A 123 8.08 -9.36 15.03
C SER A 123 8.95 -8.13 15.30
N PRO A 124 8.69 -7.38 16.39
CA PRO A 124 9.51 -6.22 16.77
C PRO A 124 10.99 -6.58 17.04
N GLU A 125 11.26 -7.83 17.39
CA GLU A 125 12.60 -8.34 17.72
C GLU A 125 13.36 -8.78 16.46
N ASN A 126 12.66 -9.19 15.40
CA ASN A 126 13.27 -9.62 14.16
C ASN A 126 13.30 -8.46 13.16
N LYS A 127 14.49 -7.92 12.93
CA LYS A 127 14.74 -6.82 11.98
C LYS A 127 15.51 -7.28 10.74
N ALA A 128 15.47 -8.58 10.43
CA ALA A 128 16.09 -9.09 9.22
C ALA A 128 15.53 -8.37 7.96
N PRO A 129 16.39 -7.92 7.04
CA PRO A 129 16.00 -7.19 5.84
C PRO A 129 15.49 -8.14 4.74
N VAL A 130 14.54 -9.01 5.08
CA VAL A 130 14.03 -10.07 4.20
C VAL A 130 13.48 -9.51 2.89
N LEU A 131 12.77 -8.38 2.96
CA LEU A 131 12.24 -7.71 1.77
C LEU A 131 13.38 -7.30 0.82
N TRP A 132 14.47 -6.73 1.35
CA TRP A 132 15.61 -6.35 0.53
C TRP A 132 16.31 -7.56 -0.10
N GLU A 133 16.46 -8.64 0.63
CA GLU A 133 17.04 -9.89 0.12
C GLU A 133 16.23 -10.46 -1.04
N GLN A 134 14.89 -10.48 -0.89
CA GLN A 134 13.98 -10.92 -1.94
C GLN A 134 14.03 -10.02 -3.16
N LEU A 135 13.96 -8.69 -2.97
CA LEU A 135 14.07 -7.72 -4.07
C LEU A 135 15.42 -7.81 -4.78
N SER A 136 16.52 -7.94 -4.04
CA SER A 136 17.85 -8.15 -4.61
C SER A 136 17.93 -9.41 -5.47
N GLY A 137 17.29 -10.50 -5.02
CA GLY A 137 17.18 -11.73 -5.77
C GLY A 137 16.43 -11.55 -7.10
N ILE A 138 15.33 -10.79 -7.11
CA ILE A 138 14.59 -10.46 -8.33
C ILE A 138 15.44 -9.60 -9.26
N MET A 139 16.08 -8.55 -8.73
CA MET A 139 16.92 -7.64 -9.50
C MET A 139 18.13 -8.33 -10.15
N LYS A 140 18.68 -9.36 -9.50
CA LYS A 140 19.80 -10.16 -10.08
C LYS A 140 19.45 -10.83 -11.39
N ASN A 141 18.19 -11.17 -11.61
CA ASN A 141 17.71 -11.84 -12.82
C ASN A 141 17.16 -10.86 -13.87
N GLY A 142 17.10 -9.56 -13.57
CA GLY A 142 16.61 -8.53 -14.47
C GLY A 142 17.72 -7.98 -15.39
N GLU A 143 17.36 -7.61 -16.60
CA GLU A 143 18.24 -6.90 -17.54
C GLU A 143 18.27 -5.39 -17.26
N SER A 144 17.13 -4.85 -16.82
CA SER A 144 16.98 -3.45 -16.42
C SER A 144 16.21 -3.35 -15.11
N ILE A 145 16.55 -2.38 -14.30
CA ILE A 145 15.97 -2.11 -12.99
C ILE A 145 15.46 -0.67 -12.99
N LEU A 146 14.17 -0.51 -12.75
CA LEU A 146 13.53 0.79 -12.54
C LEU A 146 12.99 0.85 -11.12
N ILE A 147 13.41 1.85 -10.36
CA ILE A 147 12.97 2.10 -8.99
C ILE A 147 12.30 3.47 -8.95
N GLU A 148 11.05 3.52 -8.54
CA GLU A 148 10.35 4.76 -8.27
C GLU A 148 10.12 4.88 -6.75
N THR A 149 10.72 5.86 -6.14
CA THR A 149 10.60 6.13 -4.71
C THR A 149 10.86 7.61 -4.41
N PRO A 150 10.11 8.22 -3.48
CA PRO A 150 10.38 9.61 -3.07
C PRO A 150 11.68 9.76 -2.30
N TYR A 151 12.19 8.66 -1.71
CA TYR A 151 13.41 8.67 -0.90
C TYR A 151 14.22 7.41 -1.15
N ILE A 152 15.51 7.59 -1.48
CA ILE A 152 16.47 6.49 -1.46
C ILE A 152 17.22 6.52 -0.14
N ILE A 153 16.80 5.64 0.77
CA ILE A 153 17.46 5.45 2.06
C ILE A 153 18.11 4.07 2.04
N CYS A 154 19.35 4.01 1.57
CA CYS A 154 20.11 2.78 1.49
C CYS A 154 21.19 2.75 2.56
N ASN A 155 21.39 1.58 3.17
CA ASN A 155 22.64 1.31 3.88
C ASN A 155 23.76 1.00 2.85
N ASN A 156 25.01 0.93 3.32
CA ASN A 156 26.17 0.71 2.44
C ASN A 156 26.03 -0.57 1.60
N GLY A 157 25.58 -1.68 2.19
CA GLY A 157 25.42 -2.95 1.46
C GLY A 157 24.33 -2.89 0.38
N MET A 158 23.25 -2.15 0.60
CA MET A 158 22.23 -1.90 -0.43
C MET A 158 22.80 -1.06 -1.58
N TYR A 159 23.54 0.00 -1.24
CA TYR A 159 24.20 0.84 -2.24
C TYR A 159 25.22 0.05 -3.07
N GLU A 160 26.08 -0.72 -2.44
CA GLU A 160 27.07 -1.58 -3.11
C GLU A 160 26.39 -2.60 -4.05
N THR A 161 25.26 -3.14 -3.63
CA THR A 161 24.48 -4.05 -4.48
C THR A 161 23.97 -3.36 -5.74
N LEU A 162 23.41 -2.15 -5.61
CA LEU A 162 22.92 -1.38 -6.76
C LEU A 162 24.07 -0.93 -7.67
N ALA A 163 25.17 -0.48 -7.10
CA ALA A 163 26.38 -0.13 -7.84
C ALA A 163 26.92 -1.33 -8.61
N GLY A 164 27.01 -2.50 -7.99
CA GLY A 164 27.45 -3.74 -8.63
C GLY A 164 26.57 -4.17 -9.81
N PHE A 165 25.26 -3.85 -9.80
CA PHE A 165 24.41 -4.07 -10.97
C PHE A 165 24.78 -3.17 -12.15
N CYS A 166 25.11 -1.88 -11.89
CA CYS A 166 25.57 -0.95 -12.90
C CYS A 166 26.94 -1.38 -13.47
N GLU A 167 27.89 -1.77 -12.61
CA GLU A 167 29.21 -2.27 -13.01
C GLU A 167 29.09 -3.56 -13.84
N GLY A 168 28.12 -4.40 -13.55
CA GLY A 168 27.75 -5.59 -14.32
C GLY A 168 27.01 -5.30 -15.63
N GLY A 169 26.91 -4.03 -16.04
CA GLY A 169 26.32 -3.60 -17.31
C GLY A 169 24.79 -3.54 -17.32
N ARG A 170 24.11 -3.66 -16.17
CA ARG A 170 22.68 -3.50 -16.09
C ARG A 170 22.28 -2.03 -16.04
N ARG A 171 21.17 -1.70 -16.68
CA ARG A 171 20.58 -0.36 -16.56
C ARG A 171 19.82 -0.25 -15.25
N VAL A 172 20.30 0.62 -14.35
CA VAL A 172 19.60 0.99 -13.12
C VAL A 172 19.15 2.44 -13.24
N GLN A 173 17.86 2.68 -13.09
CA GLN A 173 17.23 4.00 -13.11
C GLN A 173 16.41 4.16 -11.82
N ILE A 174 16.61 5.30 -11.14
CA ILE A 174 15.96 5.61 -9.86
C ILE A 174 15.35 6.99 -9.95
#